data_dc77ae4dcebc87e1ab3210ab57b99583
#
_entry.id   dc77ae4dcebc87e1ab3210ab57b99583
#
_cell.length_a   1.000
_cell.length_b   1.000
_cell.length_c   1.000
_cell.angle_alpha   90.00
_cell.angle_beta   90.00
_cell.angle_gamma   90.00
#
_symmetry.space_group_name_H-M   'P 1'
#
loop_
_entity.id
_entity.type
_entity.pdbx_description
1 polymer ?
#
loop_
_entity_poly.entity_id
_entity_poly.type
_entity_poly.pdbx_seq_one_letter_code
_entity_poly.pdbx_strand_id
1 'polypeptide(L)'
;MNRLKAAVIFVFIGTLSACQPEVDQISKNKPMHSGFAQQFGEPVNKYQGLSFPRDHGAHHQQGIEWWYVTANLEADNGDTFGVQWTLFRLSVDDQNTATETSPWWNGQLYFAHFAIQSDTQHHAFEKYGRSGQVNITAQPFEARLDDWQLASKEAAFLPLNLKAQQENYSANLVLANSPLVKHGEQGYSQKTHQGHASYYYSYPFLQAKGNITFAGETYQVTGDAWLDREWSSALIDPSQNGWDWFSIQADDKKQGGLMAFCIRNGKQSYDYCSASHITSGGVVRAIANNDVTLQVLKTSELTTQTAQTTPSNKSYPIKWQLNVEGFEPITIEARNPDSRNQLSIPYWEGRIKTQGGFKGKGYAELVGY
;
A
#
# COMPACT_ATOMS: atom_id res chain seq x y z
N MET A 1 68.96 5.00 67.29
CA MET A 1 67.63 5.57 67.65
C MET A 1 67.06 6.25 66.42
N ASN A 2 66.42 5.49 65.58
CA ASN A 2 65.83 6.02 64.32
C ASN A 2 64.34 5.98 64.41
N ARG A 3 63.68 7.14 64.35
CA ARG A 3 62.26 7.27 64.31
C ARG A 3 61.79 7.25 62.84
N LEU A 4 61.10 6.22 62.42
CA LEU A 4 60.37 6.19 61.17
C LEU A 4 59.12 7.07 61.24
N LYS A 5 59.00 8.00 60.33
CA LYS A 5 57.80 8.78 60.10
C LYS A 5 56.93 8.04 59.07
N ALA A 6 55.78 7.60 59.49
CA ALA A 6 54.77 7.08 58.56
C ALA A 6 54.02 8.23 57.91
N ALA A 7 54.03 8.26 56.58
CA ALA A 7 53.19 9.18 55.78
C ALA A 7 51.89 8.47 55.43
N VAL A 8 50.79 9.08 55.83
CA VAL A 8 49.43 8.63 55.52
C VAL A 8 49.02 9.31 54.19
N ILE A 9 48.86 8.54 53.15
CA ILE A 9 48.33 9.02 51.83
C ILE A 9 46.82 8.89 51.88
N PHE A 10 46.12 10.01 51.90
CA PHE A 10 44.65 10.07 51.67
C PHE A 10 44.38 9.97 50.18
N VAL A 11 43.79 8.85 49.75
CA VAL A 11 43.23 8.69 48.40
C VAL A 11 41.80 9.25 48.39
N PHE A 12 41.60 10.38 47.75
CA PHE A 12 40.28 10.93 47.46
C PHE A 12 39.70 10.17 46.31
N ILE A 13 38.73 9.28 46.57
CA ILE A 13 37.92 8.67 45.55
C ILE A 13 36.78 9.66 45.21
N GLY A 14 36.97 10.46 44.17
CA GLY A 14 35.93 11.28 43.59
C GLY A 14 34.90 10.40 42.84
N THR A 15 33.71 10.29 43.38
CA THR A 15 32.57 9.70 42.64
C THR A 15 32.14 10.66 41.55
N LEU A 16 32.51 10.38 40.33
CA LEU A 16 31.95 11.02 39.15
C LEU A 16 30.52 10.49 38.97
N SER A 17 29.52 11.22 39.45
CA SER A 17 28.13 11.04 39.07
C SER A 17 28.00 11.50 37.63
N ALA A 18 28.12 10.58 36.70
CA ALA A 18 27.71 10.81 35.33
C ALA A 18 26.18 10.92 35.31
N CYS A 19 25.66 12.12 35.07
CA CYS A 19 24.28 12.28 34.61
C CYS A 19 24.13 11.53 33.28
N GLN A 20 23.62 10.30 33.33
CA GLN A 20 23.05 9.68 32.13
C GLN A 20 21.76 10.43 31.82
N PRO A 21 21.59 10.99 30.62
CA PRO A 21 20.26 11.40 30.22
C PRO A 21 19.37 10.17 30.25
N GLU A 22 18.26 10.29 30.95
CA GLU A 22 17.17 9.32 30.90
C GLU A 22 16.77 9.21 29.42
N VAL A 23 17.26 8.17 28.75
CA VAL A 23 16.73 7.76 27.46
C VAL A 23 15.34 7.22 27.79
N ASP A 24 14.33 8.04 27.54
CA ASP A 24 12.94 7.60 27.55
C ASP A 24 12.89 6.23 26.88
N GLN A 25 12.49 5.23 27.64
CA GLN A 25 12.25 3.89 27.12
C GLN A 25 11.16 4.03 26.07
N ILE A 26 11.58 4.20 24.81
CA ILE A 26 10.66 4.07 23.68
C ILE A 26 9.97 2.73 23.87
N SER A 27 8.70 2.81 24.16
CA SER A 27 7.82 1.68 24.42
C SER A 27 8.03 0.63 23.33
N LYS A 28 8.65 -0.50 23.68
CA LYS A 28 9.01 -1.60 22.77
C LYS A 28 7.82 -2.34 22.15
N ASN A 29 6.59 -1.83 22.34
CA ASN A 29 5.34 -2.50 21.94
C ASN A 29 4.33 -1.57 21.23
N LYS A 30 4.75 -0.46 20.62
CA LYS A 30 3.85 0.19 19.67
C LYS A 30 3.94 -0.57 18.34
N PRO A 31 2.85 -1.12 17.80
CA PRO A 31 2.86 -1.70 16.47
C PRO A 31 3.36 -0.65 15.46
N MET A 32 4.13 -1.06 14.47
CA MET A 32 4.70 -0.17 13.44
C MET A 32 3.62 0.68 12.74
N HIS A 33 2.38 0.21 12.74
CA HIS A 33 1.20 0.93 12.25
C HIS A 33 0.90 2.24 13.01
N SER A 34 1.32 2.39 14.26
CA SER A 34 1.11 3.64 15.00
C SER A 34 1.91 4.82 14.45
N GLY A 35 2.99 4.56 13.69
CA GLY A 35 3.74 5.60 12.98
C GLY A 35 2.97 6.19 11.80
N PHE A 36 2.16 5.39 11.12
CA PHE A 36 1.30 5.86 10.03
C PHE A 36 0.04 6.59 10.51
N ALA A 37 -0.33 6.45 11.78
CA ALA A 37 -1.47 7.17 12.37
C ALA A 37 -1.14 8.62 12.75
N GLN A 38 0.13 9.02 12.73
CA GLN A 38 0.51 10.42 12.96
C GLN A 38 0.12 11.25 11.73
N GLN A 39 -0.61 12.32 11.97
CA GLN A 39 -1.00 13.26 10.91
C GLN A 39 0.15 14.25 10.68
N PHE A 40 0.78 14.16 9.53
CA PHE A 40 1.85 15.08 9.11
C PHE A 40 1.44 15.98 7.93
N GLY A 41 0.17 16.07 7.63
CA GLY A 41 -0.31 16.85 6.50
C GLY A 41 -1.74 17.35 6.64
N GLU A 42 -2.13 18.19 5.70
CA GLU A 42 -3.45 18.79 5.66
C GLU A 42 -4.54 17.74 5.34
N PRO A 43 -5.70 17.81 6.01
CA PRO A 43 -6.86 17.01 5.62
C PRO A 43 -7.29 17.31 4.19
N VAL A 44 -7.83 16.30 3.51
CA VAL A 44 -8.46 16.50 2.21
C VAL A 44 -9.76 17.29 2.35
N ASN A 45 -10.00 18.19 1.40
CA ASN A 45 -11.19 19.07 1.43
C ASN A 45 -12.28 18.52 0.51
N LYS A 46 -13.42 18.14 1.08
CA LYS A 46 -14.56 17.60 0.34
C LYS A 46 -15.00 18.45 -0.87
N TYR A 47 -14.83 19.77 -0.78
CA TYR A 47 -15.32 20.73 -1.78
C TYR A 47 -14.29 21.13 -2.84
N GLN A 48 -13.04 20.70 -2.69
CA GLN A 48 -11.98 21.08 -3.64
C GLN A 48 -12.06 20.28 -4.95
N GLY A 49 -12.46 19.01 -4.89
CA GLY A 49 -12.51 18.11 -6.03
C GLY A 49 -11.12 17.76 -6.61
N LEU A 50 -11.13 16.93 -7.65
CA LEU A 50 -9.93 16.49 -8.37
C LEU A 50 -9.76 17.28 -9.67
N SER A 51 -8.52 17.63 -10.00
CA SER A 51 -8.16 18.41 -11.18
C SER A 51 -7.02 17.74 -11.95
N PHE A 52 -7.28 17.33 -13.18
CA PHE A 52 -6.29 16.67 -14.04
C PHE A 52 -5.73 17.61 -15.10
N PRO A 53 -4.45 17.51 -15.45
CA PRO A 53 -3.48 16.46 -15.09
C PRO A 53 -2.80 16.65 -13.72
N ARG A 54 -2.99 17.77 -13.01
CA ARG A 54 -2.28 18.10 -11.76
C ARG A 54 -2.28 16.95 -10.77
N ASP A 55 -3.42 16.31 -10.54
CA ASP A 55 -3.60 15.31 -9.48
C ASP A 55 -3.09 13.90 -9.86
N HIS A 56 -2.42 13.76 -11.02
CA HIS A 56 -1.54 12.63 -11.28
C HIS A 56 -0.19 12.74 -10.55
N GLY A 57 0.24 13.96 -10.26
CA GLY A 57 1.50 14.29 -9.59
C GLY A 57 1.46 14.13 -8.07
N ALA A 58 2.48 14.68 -7.39
CA ALA A 58 2.62 14.63 -5.94
C ALA A 58 1.84 15.74 -5.22
N HIS A 59 1.34 15.41 -4.01
CA HIS A 59 0.58 16.29 -3.13
C HIS A 59 1.32 16.50 -1.80
N HIS A 60 2.33 17.37 -1.80
CA HIS A 60 3.24 17.57 -0.67
C HIS A 60 2.58 18.11 0.61
N GLN A 61 1.39 18.72 0.49
CA GLN A 61 0.63 19.20 1.65
C GLN A 61 -0.03 18.07 2.45
N GLN A 62 -0.26 16.90 1.83
CA GLN A 62 -0.80 15.73 2.51
C GLN A 62 0.30 14.86 3.11
N GLY A 63 -0.04 14.11 4.17
CA GLY A 63 0.91 13.30 4.92
C GLY A 63 1.35 12.04 4.22
N ILE A 64 0.46 11.46 3.40
CA ILE A 64 0.73 10.21 2.68
C ILE A 64 0.05 10.20 1.32
N GLU A 65 0.69 9.54 0.37
CA GLU A 65 0.10 9.23 -0.94
C GLU A 65 0.77 8.02 -1.58
N TRP A 66 0.06 7.39 -2.53
CA TRP A 66 0.59 6.28 -3.30
C TRP A 66 0.09 6.22 -4.74
N TRP A 67 0.93 5.65 -5.59
CA TRP A 67 0.65 5.20 -6.94
C TRP A 67 0.73 3.68 -6.92
N TYR A 68 -0.37 3.01 -7.12
CA TYR A 68 -0.50 1.59 -6.90
C TYR A 68 -1.07 0.89 -8.13
N VAL A 69 -0.42 -0.17 -8.58
CA VAL A 69 -0.85 -0.98 -9.72
C VAL A 69 -0.86 -2.44 -9.33
N THR A 70 -1.96 -3.13 -9.66
CA THR A 70 -2.04 -4.60 -9.66
C THR A 70 -2.44 -5.11 -11.02
N ALA A 71 -1.93 -6.29 -11.40
CA ALA A 71 -2.27 -6.94 -12.66
C ALA A 71 -2.45 -8.44 -12.51
N ASN A 72 -3.50 -8.97 -13.14
CA ASN A 72 -3.72 -10.39 -13.38
C ASN A 72 -3.33 -10.70 -14.81
N LEU A 73 -2.27 -11.47 -15.00
CA LEU A 73 -1.60 -11.73 -16.26
C LEU A 73 -1.70 -13.20 -16.65
N GLU A 74 -1.75 -13.44 -17.96
CA GLU A 74 -1.69 -14.77 -18.56
C GLU A 74 -0.59 -14.79 -19.64
N ALA A 75 0.26 -15.78 -19.60
CA ALA A 75 1.31 -16.01 -20.56
C ALA A 75 0.79 -16.82 -21.76
N ASP A 76 1.52 -16.77 -22.87
CA ASP A 76 1.16 -17.48 -24.12
C ASP A 76 1.06 -19.01 -23.92
N ASN A 77 1.74 -19.56 -22.93
CA ASN A 77 1.69 -20.98 -22.57
C ASN A 77 0.53 -21.35 -21.59
N GLY A 78 -0.28 -20.37 -21.18
CA GLY A 78 -1.41 -20.53 -20.26
C GLY A 78 -1.07 -20.39 -18.78
N ASP A 79 0.20 -20.17 -18.42
CA ASP A 79 0.58 -19.87 -17.04
C ASP A 79 0.01 -18.51 -16.60
N THR A 80 -0.39 -18.41 -15.33
CA THR A 80 -0.97 -17.18 -14.82
C THR A 80 -0.10 -16.56 -13.74
N PHE A 81 0.07 -15.25 -13.81
CA PHE A 81 0.90 -14.48 -12.92
C PHE A 81 0.15 -13.29 -12.34
N GLY A 82 0.66 -12.77 -11.24
CA GLY A 82 0.26 -11.49 -10.68
C GLY A 82 1.45 -10.55 -10.56
N VAL A 83 1.20 -9.27 -10.77
CA VAL A 83 2.17 -8.20 -10.52
C VAL A 83 1.52 -7.16 -9.65
N GLN A 84 2.24 -6.70 -8.63
CA GLN A 84 1.93 -5.51 -7.86
C GLN A 84 3.12 -4.58 -7.90
N TRP A 85 2.86 -3.28 -8.04
CA TRP A 85 3.84 -2.22 -7.94
C TRP A 85 3.23 -1.02 -7.23
N THR A 86 3.95 -0.49 -6.24
CA THR A 86 3.50 0.70 -5.52
C THR A 86 4.67 1.63 -5.27
N LEU A 87 4.48 2.92 -5.47
CA LEU A 87 5.34 3.97 -4.95
C LEU A 87 4.57 4.74 -3.89
N PHE A 88 5.16 4.86 -2.70
CA PHE A 88 4.63 5.62 -1.57
C PHE A 88 5.46 6.89 -1.35
N ARG A 89 4.78 7.96 -0.96
CA ARG A 89 5.38 9.16 -0.40
C ARG A 89 4.81 9.42 1.00
N LEU A 90 5.68 9.70 1.95
CA LEU A 90 5.33 10.12 3.30
C LEU A 90 5.92 11.49 3.58
N SER A 91 5.15 12.38 4.20
CA SER A 91 5.67 13.56 4.86
C SER A 91 6.18 13.15 6.24
N VAL A 92 7.47 13.35 6.49
CA VAL A 92 8.14 12.93 7.73
C VAL A 92 8.57 14.12 8.59
N ASP A 93 8.19 15.33 8.18
CA ASP A 93 8.47 16.55 8.92
C ASP A 93 7.22 17.41 9.03
N ASP A 94 7.00 17.97 10.23
CA ASP A 94 6.07 19.09 10.40
C ASP A 94 6.71 20.29 9.71
N GLN A 95 6.09 20.78 8.64
CA GLN A 95 6.62 21.81 7.74
C GLN A 95 7.12 23.10 8.43
N ASN A 96 6.96 23.20 9.74
CA ASN A 96 7.40 24.32 10.57
C ASN A 96 8.86 24.20 11.07
N THR A 97 9.56 23.09 10.84
CA THR A 97 10.93 22.86 11.34
C THR A 97 12.01 22.86 10.26
N ALA A 98 11.68 23.26 9.02
CA ALA A 98 12.62 23.24 7.88
C ALA A 98 13.77 24.26 8.06
N THR A 99 14.71 23.96 8.94
CA THR A 99 16.05 24.59 9.02
C THR A 99 17.11 23.78 8.28
N GLU A 100 16.71 22.75 7.54
CA GLU A 100 17.62 21.81 6.92
C GLU A 100 18.14 22.34 5.59
N THR A 101 19.45 22.52 5.51
CA THR A 101 20.18 22.99 4.32
C THR A 101 20.67 21.87 3.42
N SER A 102 20.31 20.61 3.71
CA SER A 102 20.77 19.47 2.93
C SER A 102 19.98 19.33 1.62
N PRO A 103 20.63 19.27 0.45
CA PRO A 103 19.94 19.02 -0.81
C PRO A 103 19.27 17.61 -0.90
N TRP A 104 19.60 16.72 0.02
CA TRP A 104 19.04 15.37 0.14
C TRP A 104 17.80 15.31 1.05
N TRP A 105 17.48 16.41 1.72
CA TRP A 105 16.36 16.48 2.65
C TRP A 105 15.32 17.48 2.17
N ASN A 106 14.11 17.01 1.95
CA ASN A 106 12.95 17.83 1.58
C ASN A 106 11.73 17.50 2.44
N GLY A 107 11.92 16.92 3.63
CA GLY A 107 10.82 16.51 4.52
C GLY A 107 10.02 15.32 4.00
N GLN A 108 10.49 14.63 2.96
CA GLN A 108 9.77 13.53 2.32
C GLN A 108 10.57 12.24 2.37
N LEU A 109 9.89 11.13 2.63
CA LEU A 109 10.39 9.78 2.50
C LEU A 109 9.61 9.07 1.40
N TYR A 110 10.34 8.35 0.56
CA TYR A 110 9.75 7.54 -0.50
C TYR A 110 10.16 6.09 -0.32
N PHE A 111 9.25 5.18 -0.61
CA PHE A 111 9.56 3.76 -0.74
C PHE A 111 8.67 3.14 -1.79
N ALA A 112 9.16 2.10 -2.43
CA ALA A 112 8.43 1.38 -3.45
C ALA A 112 8.45 -0.11 -3.17
N HIS A 113 7.33 -0.77 -3.46
CA HIS A 113 7.20 -2.22 -3.41
C HIS A 113 6.97 -2.75 -4.82
N PHE A 114 7.60 -3.87 -5.12
CA PHE A 114 7.34 -4.67 -6.31
C PHE A 114 7.14 -6.10 -5.87
N ALA A 115 5.98 -6.68 -6.19
CA ALA A 115 5.74 -8.09 -5.96
C ALA A 115 5.28 -8.77 -7.25
N ILE A 116 5.70 -10.02 -7.40
CA ILE A 116 5.34 -10.88 -8.51
C ILE A 116 5.00 -12.28 -7.99
N GLN A 117 3.94 -12.87 -8.51
CA GLN A 117 3.45 -14.15 -8.02
C GLN A 117 2.96 -15.07 -9.14
N SER A 118 3.14 -16.36 -8.94
CA SER A 118 2.42 -17.44 -9.63
C SER A 118 1.24 -17.92 -8.76
N ASP A 119 0.62 -19.03 -9.09
CA ASP A 119 -0.42 -19.62 -8.23
C ASP A 119 0.12 -20.23 -6.94
N THR A 120 1.43 -20.49 -6.87
CA THR A 120 2.07 -21.22 -5.73
C THR A 120 3.23 -20.47 -5.09
N GLN A 121 3.77 -19.44 -5.73
CA GLN A 121 4.92 -18.69 -5.25
C GLN A 121 4.61 -17.19 -5.24
N HIS A 122 5.17 -16.49 -4.26
CA HIS A 122 5.07 -15.05 -4.11
C HIS A 122 6.44 -14.48 -3.74
N HIS A 123 6.88 -13.45 -4.46
CA HIS A 123 8.13 -12.76 -4.22
C HIS A 123 7.87 -11.25 -4.16
N ALA A 124 8.37 -10.61 -3.12
CA ALA A 124 8.20 -9.18 -2.90
C ALA A 124 9.53 -8.51 -2.59
N PHE A 125 9.70 -7.30 -3.12
CA PHE A 125 10.91 -6.50 -3.04
C PHE A 125 10.56 -5.07 -2.66
N GLU A 126 11.51 -4.36 -2.02
CA GLU A 126 11.34 -2.98 -1.64
C GLU A 126 12.55 -2.13 -1.99
N LYS A 127 12.31 -0.84 -2.24
CA LYS A 127 13.31 0.20 -2.38
C LYS A 127 12.93 1.40 -1.53
N TYR A 128 13.93 2.05 -0.95
CA TYR A 128 13.78 3.31 -0.25
C TYR A 128 14.52 4.40 -1.02
N GLY A 129 13.96 5.61 -1.01
CA GLY A 129 14.58 6.75 -1.67
C GLY A 129 14.26 8.07 -1.00
N ARG A 130 15.11 9.04 -1.29
CA ARG A 130 14.97 10.44 -0.88
C ARG A 130 15.02 11.35 -2.10
N SER A 131 14.93 12.65 -1.87
CA SER A 131 15.15 13.65 -2.92
C SER A 131 16.39 13.33 -3.78
N GLY A 132 16.22 13.40 -5.10
CA GLY A 132 17.25 13.06 -6.08
C GLY A 132 17.20 11.62 -6.61
N GLN A 133 16.64 10.66 -5.86
CA GLN A 133 16.41 9.29 -6.35
C GLN A 133 15.00 9.10 -6.91
N VAL A 134 14.10 10.03 -6.59
CA VAL A 134 12.69 10.00 -6.95
C VAL A 134 12.36 11.11 -7.93
N ASN A 135 11.58 10.81 -8.94
CA ASN A 135 10.97 11.81 -9.81
C ASN A 135 9.47 11.56 -9.91
N ILE A 136 8.68 12.59 -9.60
CA ILE A 136 7.23 12.56 -9.73
C ILE A 136 6.78 13.80 -10.48
N THR A 137 6.21 13.61 -11.67
CA THR A 137 5.65 14.67 -12.51
C THR A 137 4.21 14.36 -12.89
N ALA A 138 3.42 15.40 -13.12
CA ALA A 138 2.01 15.24 -13.49
C ALA A 138 1.80 15.14 -15.01
N GLN A 139 2.63 15.80 -15.82
CA GLN A 139 2.50 15.86 -17.28
C GLN A 139 3.83 16.22 -17.96
N PRO A 140 4.44 15.33 -18.77
CA PRO A 140 4.06 13.91 -18.85
C PRO A 140 4.11 13.28 -17.46
N PHE A 141 3.24 12.32 -17.20
CA PHE A 141 3.21 11.67 -15.90
C PHE A 141 4.43 10.76 -15.73
N GLU A 142 5.10 10.86 -14.61
CA GLU A 142 6.10 9.91 -14.15
C GLU A 142 6.01 9.77 -12.64
N ALA A 143 6.07 8.54 -12.14
CA ALA A 143 6.30 8.18 -10.76
C ALA A 143 7.46 7.16 -10.76
N ARG A 144 8.67 7.59 -10.37
CA ARG A 144 9.89 6.81 -10.46
C ARG A 144 10.70 6.87 -9.16
N LEU A 145 11.19 5.72 -8.76
CA LEU A 145 12.21 5.57 -7.73
C LEU A 145 13.35 4.71 -8.29
N ASP A 146 14.51 5.29 -8.46
CA ASP A 146 15.66 4.70 -9.18
C ASP A 146 15.26 4.21 -10.58
N ASP A 147 15.33 2.90 -10.82
CA ASP A 147 14.99 2.22 -12.08
C ASP A 147 13.56 1.64 -12.10
N TRP A 148 12.82 1.73 -10.99
CA TRP A 148 11.41 1.35 -10.94
C TRP A 148 10.53 2.53 -11.28
N GLN A 149 9.64 2.36 -12.27
CA GLN A 149 8.83 3.48 -12.74
C GLN A 149 7.45 3.08 -13.25
N LEU A 150 6.53 4.01 -13.12
CA LEU A 150 5.25 4.06 -13.82
C LEU A 150 5.19 5.40 -14.55
N ALA A 151 5.16 5.41 -15.88
CA ALA A 151 5.27 6.64 -16.64
C ALA A 151 4.45 6.64 -17.93
N SER A 152 3.89 7.81 -18.27
CA SER A 152 3.28 8.05 -19.58
C SER A 152 4.34 8.11 -20.69
N LYS A 153 3.97 7.71 -21.90
CA LYS A 153 4.85 7.89 -23.06
C LYS A 153 4.86 9.33 -23.57
N GLU A 154 3.73 10.01 -23.43
CA GLU A 154 3.47 11.34 -23.99
C GLU A 154 2.76 12.22 -22.95
N ALA A 155 2.27 13.38 -23.38
CA ALA A 155 1.54 14.30 -22.51
C ALA A 155 0.20 13.72 -21.98
N ALA A 156 -0.42 12.78 -22.72
CA ALA A 156 -1.59 12.06 -22.24
C ALA A 156 -1.18 11.06 -21.13
N PHE A 157 -2.04 10.92 -20.11
CA PHE A 157 -1.75 10.01 -18.98
C PHE A 157 -1.63 8.55 -19.44
N LEU A 158 -2.55 8.06 -20.24
CA LEU A 158 -2.49 6.73 -20.84
C LEU A 158 -1.97 6.79 -22.28
N PRO A 159 -1.23 5.76 -22.76
CA PRO A 159 -0.83 4.55 -22.04
C PRO A 159 0.34 4.78 -21.08
N LEU A 160 0.39 3.98 -20.00
CA LEU A 160 1.48 3.96 -19.05
C LEU A 160 2.46 2.81 -19.35
N ASN A 161 3.74 3.03 -19.07
CA ASN A 161 4.75 1.98 -19.00
C ASN A 161 5.08 1.72 -17.54
N LEU A 162 4.89 0.50 -17.08
CA LEU A 162 5.35 -0.01 -15.80
C LEU A 162 6.65 -0.77 -15.99
N LYS A 163 7.69 -0.41 -15.24
CA LYS A 163 8.97 -1.12 -15.19
C LYS A 163 9.41 -1.32 -13.76
N ALA A 164 9.70 -2.56 -13.38
CA ALA A 164 10.36 -2.91 -12.14
C ALA A 164 11.21 -4.15 -12.37
N GLN A 165 12.38 -4.19 -11.73
CA GLN A 165 13.28 -5.34 -11.80
C GLN A 165 14.03 -5.49 -10.50
N GLN A 166 14.08 -6.70 -9.98
CA GLN A 166 14.91 -7.07 -8.84
C GLN A 166 15.34 -8.54 -8.97
N GLU A 167 16.64 -8.82 -8.84
CA GLU A 167 17.17 -10.17 -8.96
C GLU A 167 16.74 -10.86 -10.28
N ASN A 168 16.10 -12.02 -10.19
CA ASN A 168 15.62 -12.81 -11.32
C ASN A 168 14.12 -12.57 -11.60
N TYR A 169 13.58 -11.41 -11.19
CA TYR A 169 12.18 -11.04 -11.36
C TYR A 169 12.07 -9.67 -12.00
N SER A 170 11.16 -9.53 -12.95
CA SER A 170 10.89 -8.24 -13.57
C SER A 170 9.48 -8.14 -14.11
N ALA A 171 9.00 -6.92 -14.30
CA ALA A 171 7.81 -6.59 -15.04
C ALA A 171 8.11 -5.41 -15.98
N ASN A 172 7.73 -5.54 -17.24
CA ASN A 172 7.80 -4.48 -18.24
C ASN A 172 6.49 -4.51 -19.04
N LEU A 173 5.53 -3.69 -18.60
CA LEU A 173 4.15 -3.73 -19.07
C LEU A 173 3.72 -2.38 -19.62
N VAL A 174 2.96 -2.41 -20.71
CA VAL A 174 2.17 -1.28 -21.20
C VAL A 174 0.75 -1.45 -20.68
N LEU A 175 0.22 -0.40 -20.04
CA LEU A 175 -1.11 -0.34 -19.45
C LEU A 175 -1.94 0.70 -20.18
N ALA A 176 -3.07 0.30 -20.74
CA ALA A 176 -3.88 1.17 -21.62
C ALA A 176 -5.39 0.94 -21.46
N ASN A 177 -6.17 1.83 -22.05
CA ASN A 177 -7.61 1.65 -22.29
C ASN A 177 -8.48 1.48 -21.03
N SER A 178 -8.42 2.44 -20.10
CA SER A 178 -9.33 2.47 -18.95
C SER A 178 -9.95 3.85 -18.79
N PRO A 179 -11.23 3.98 -18.42
CA PRO A 179 -11.75 5.24 -17.93
C PRO A 179 -11.14 5.57 -16.57
N LEU A 180 -11.00 6.87 -16.28
CA LEU A 180 -10.75 7.36 -14.95
C LEU A 180 -12.05 7.34 -14.13
N VAL A 181 -12.02 6.78 -12.93
CA VAL A 181 -13.15 6.76 -12.01
C VAL A 181 -12.77 7.39 -10.67
N LYS A 182 -13.71 8.08 -10.05
CA LYS A 182 -13.54 8.78 -8.78
C LYS A 182 -14.36 8.06 -7.71
N HIS A 183 -13.72 7.59 -6.64
CA HIS A 183 -14.39 6.87 -5.56
C HIS A 183 -15.06 7.82 -4.57
N GLY A 184 -16.04 7.32 -3.82
CA GLY A 184 -16.80 8.12 -2.86
C GLY A 184 -17.57 9.26 -3.52
N GLU A 185 -17.54 10.43 -2.91
CA GLU A 185 -18.21 11.62 -3.43
C GLU A 185 -17.25 12.44 -4.32
N GLN A 186 -17.25 12.17 -5.62
CA GLN A 186 -16.40 12.83 -6.62
C GLN A 186 -14.89 12.75 -6.32
N GLY A 187 -14.45 11.66 -5.70
CA GLY A 187 -13.06 11.43 -5.31
C GLY A 187 -12.79 11.65 -3.81
N TYR A 188 -13.73 12.20 -3.06
CA TYR A 188 -13.65 12.27 -1.61
C TYR A 188 -14.13 10.95 -1.01
N SER A 189 -13.19 10.11 -0.56
CA SER A 189 -13.42 8.78 0.00
C SER A 189 -13.30 8.80 1.51
N GLN A 190 -14.43 8.75 2.20
CA GLN A 190 -14.47 8.70 3.67
C GLN A 190 -13.96 7.36 4.19
N LYS A 191 -13.21 7.37 5.29
CA LYS A 191 -12.56 6.21 5.91
C LYS A 191 -13.01 5.95 7.35
N THR A 192 -13.64 6.92 7.99
CA THR A 192 -14.16 6.81 9.37
C THR A 192 -15.48 7.51 9.50
N HIS A 193 -16.24 7.16 10.56
CA HIS A 193 -17.44 7.91 10.95
C HIS A 193 -17.14 9.35 11.38
N GLN A 194 -15.91 9.64 11.83
CA GLN A 194 -15.46 10.93 12.31
C GLN A 194 -14.99 11.87 11.19
N GLY A 195 -14.98 11.41 9.93
CA GLY A 195 -14.70 12.26 8.77
C GLY A 195 -13.26 12.20 8.28
N HIS A 196 -12.39 11.31 8.79
CA HIS A 196 -11.12 11.03 8.13
C HIS A 196 -11.40 10.51 6.72
N ALA A 197 -10.69 11.04 5.73
CA ALA A 197 -10.95 10.77 4.31
C ALA A 197 -9.66 10.91 3.49
N SER A 198 -9.70 10.38 2.30
CA SER A 198 -8.69 10.54 1.26
C SER A 198 -9.30 11.12 -0.02
N TYR A 199 -8.46 11.68 -0.89
CA TYR A 199 -8.80 11.73 -2.31
C TYR A 199 -8.39 10.41 -2.97
N TYR A 200 -9.32 9.83 -3.73
CA TYR A 200 -9.16 8.50 -4.30
C TYR A 200 -9.77 8.41 -5.70
N TYR A 201 -8.94 8.03 -6.68
CA TYR A 201 -9.39 7.70 -8.02
C TYR A 201 -8.66 6.47 -8.55
N SER A 202 -9.25 5.83 -9.58
CA SER A 202 -8.70 4.62 -10.18
C SER A 202 -8.81 4.65 -11.71
N TYR A 203 -7.98 3.80 -12.33
CA TYR A 203 -8.16 3.28 -13.68
C TYR A 203 -8.39 1.77 -13.58
N PRO A 204 -9.67 1.34 -13.47
CA PRO A 204 -10.00 -0.02 -13.04
C PRO A 204 -9.95 -1.09 -14.13
N PHE A 205 -9.85 -0.71 -15.41
CA PHE A 205 -9.99 -1.62 -16.55
C PHE A 205 -8.80 -1.55 -17.51
N LEU A 206 -7.60 -1.28 -16.98
CA LEU A 206 -6.40 -1.22 -17.79
C LEU A 206 -6.12 -2.59 -18.43
N GLN A 207 -5.85 -2.57 -19.73
CA GLN A 207 -5.31 -3.70 -20.47
C GLN A 207 -3.81 -3.70 -20.32
N ALA A 208 -3.25 -4.79 -19.79
CA ALA A 208 -1.82 -4.97 -19.61
C ALA A 208 -1.27 -5.86 -20.72
N LYS A 209 -0.14 -5.45 -21.30
CA LYS A 209 0.60 -6.25 -22.30
C LYS A 209 2.09 -5.99 -22.17
N GLY A 210 2.91 -7.04 -22.26
CA GLY A 210 4.36 -6.91 -22.23
C GLY A 210 5.04 -8.21 -21.88
N ASN A 211 6.10 -8.12 -21.08
CA ASN A 211 6.82 -9.28 -20.59
C ASN A 211 7.06 -9.18 -19.08
N ILE A 212 7.16 -10.34 -18.46
CA ILE A 212 7.63 -10.51 -17.09
C ILE A 212 8.78 -11.51 -17.07
N THR A 213 9.68 -11.38 -16.10
CA THR A 213 10.62 -12.44 -15.76
C THR A 213 10.24 -13.01 -14.39
N PHE A 214 10.05 -14.31 -14.30
CA PHE A 214 9.73 -15.02 -13.08
C PHE A 214 10.74 -16.14 -12.85
N ALA A 215 11.48 -16.07 -11.76
CA ALA A 215 12.57 -17.01 -11.43
C ALA A 215 13.62 -17.19 -12.55
N GLY A 216 13.90 -16.10 -13.31
CA GLY A 216 14.87 -16.09 -14.41
C GLY A 216 14.30 -16.46 -15.78
N GLU A 217 13.07 -16.95 -15.86
CA GLU A 217 12.39 -17.25 -17.12
C GLU A 217 11.50 -16.09 -17.57
N THR A 218 11.56 -15.73 -18.85
CA THR A 218 10.81 -14.60 -19.41
C THR A 218 9.57 -15.06 -20.16
N TYR A 219 8.43 -14.47 -19.83
CA TYR A 219 7.13 -14.76 -20.41
C TYR A 219 6.57 -13.53 -21.13
N GLN A 220 6.03 -13.71 -22.33
CA GLN A 220 5.15 -12.73 -22.95
C GLN A 220 3.77 -12.87 -22.31
N VAL A 221 3.21 -11.74 -21.87
CA VAL A 221 1.96 -11.76 -21.10
C VAL A 221 0.98 -10.72 -21.59
N THR A 222 -0.30 -11.05 -21.41
CA THR A 222 -1.43 -10.12 -21.51
C THR A 222 -2.33 -10.28 -20.31
N GLY A 223 -3.17 -9.28 -20.03
CA GLY A 223 -4.13 -9.38 -18.93
C GLY A 223 -4.84 -8.09 -18.60
N ASP A 224 -5.45 -8.09 -17.43
CA ASP A 224 -6.17 -6.95 -16.88
C ASP A 224 -5.39 -6.38 -15.70
N ALA A 225 -5.33 -5.03 -15.61
CA ALA A 225 -4.70 -4.33 -14.51
C ALA A 225 -5.64 -3.29 -13.90
N TRP A 226 -5.33 -2.90 -12.67
CA TRP A 226 -6.00 -1.88 -11.90
C TRP A 226 -4.96 -0.89 -11.37
N LEU A 227 -5.22 0.40 -11.51
CA LEU A 227 -4.38 1.45 -10.95
C LEU A 227 -5.20 2.25 -9.95
N ASP A 228 -4.66 2.43 -8.74
CA ASP A 228 -5.16 3.34 -7.72
C ASP A 228 -4.21 4.49 -7.49
N ARG A 229 -4.81 5.63 -7.25
CA ARG A 229 -4.17 6.84 -6.83
C ARG A 229 -4.91 7.40 -5.64
N GLU A 230 -4.22 7.50 -4.51
CA GLU A 230 -4.85 7.94 -3.28
C GLU A 230 -3.88 8.78 -2.43
N TRP A 231 -4.40 9.82 -1.75
CA TRP A 231 -3.64 10.63 -0.82
C TRP A 231 -4.52 11.20 0.30
N SER A 232 -3.91 11.37 1.48
CA SER A 232 -4.60 11.78 2.71
C SER A 232 -3.64 12.46 3.68
N SER A 233 -4.19 13.06 4.73
CA SER A 233 -3.39 13.56 5.86
C SER A 233 -2.68 12.44 6.63
N ALA A 234 -3.32 11.26 6.73
CA ALA A 234 -2.79 10.06 7.37
C ALA A 234 -3.36 8.81 6.72
N LEU A 235 -2.70 7.67 6.89
CA LEU A 235 -3.09 6.40 6.30
C LEU A 235 -4.40 5.89 6.91
N ILE A 236 -4.49 5.90 8.24
CA ILE A 236 -5.65 5.48 9.03
C ILE A 236 -5.80 6.39 10.26
N ASP A 237 -7.00 6.40 10.84
CA ASP A 237 -7.24 7.04 12.12
C ASP A 237 -6.53 6.28 13.26
N PRO A 238 -6.06 6.95 14.32
CA PRO A 238 -5.41 6.29 15.47
C PRO A 238 -6.23 5.20 16.17
N SER A 239 -7.55 5.22 16.03
CA SER A 239 -8.45 4.17 16.55
C SER A 239 -8.51 2.91 15.70
N GLN A 240 -7.93 2.94 14.50
CA GLN A 240 -7.97 1.88 13.50
C GLN A 240 -6.65 1.12 13.46
N ASN A 241 -6.70 -0.18 13.11
CA ASN A 241 -5.53 -1.06 13.13
C ASN A 241 -5.10 -1.57 11.75
N GLY A 242 -5.92 -1.37 10.73
CA GLY A 242 -5.64 -1.85 9.39
C GLY A 242 -6.91 -2.05 8.58
N TRP A 243 -6.78 -2.66 7.42
CA TRP A 243 -7.89 -2.85 6.48
C TRP A 243 -7.78 -4.13 5.67
N ASP A 244 -8.90 -4.52 5.09
CA ASP A 244 -9.00 -5.44 3.98
C ASP A 244 -9.56 -4.66 2.78
N TRP A 245 -8.80 -4.59 1.70
CA TRP A 245 -9.17 -3.92 0.46
C TRP A 245 -9.25 -4.92 -0.69
N PHE A 246 -10.14 -4.65 -1.63
CA PHE A 246 -10.39 -5.52 -2.79
C PHE A 246 -10.60 -4.68 -4.04
N SER A 247 -9.94 -5.04 -5.14
CA SER A 247 -10.30 -4.65 -6.50
C SER A 247 -10.74 -5.88 -7.27
N ILE A 248 -11.88 -5.81 -7.93
CA ILE A 248 -12.47 -6.96 -8.65
C ILE A 248 -12.93 -6.50 -10.02
N GLN A 249 -12.52 -7.21 -11.05
CA GLN A 249 -13.00 -7.04 -12.41
C GLN A 249 -13.87 -8.26 -12.77
N ALA A 250 -15.09 -8.00 -13.25
CA ALA A 250 -16.01 -9.06 -13.60
C ALA A 250 -15.53 -9.90 -14.79
N ASP A 251 -15.79 -11.21 -14.77
CA ASP A 251 -15.60 -12.09 -15.92
C ASP A 251 -16.49 -11.65 -17.10
N ASP A 252 -17.74 -11.32 -16.82
CA ASP A 252 -18.60 -10.62 -17.77
C ASP A 252 -18.28 -9.11 -17.71
N LYS A 253 -17.56 -8.63 -18.71
CA LYS A 253 -17.15 -7.21 -18.80
C LYS A 253 -18.31 -6.22 -18.72
N LYS A 254 -19.57 -6.63 -19.03
CA LYS A 254 -20.75 -5.78 -18.88
C LYS A 254 -21.09 -5.48 -17.42
N GLN A 255 -20.72 -6.37 -16.51
CA GLN A 255 -20.92 -6.18 -15.07
C GLN A 255 -19.93 -5.17 -14.48
N GLY A 256 -18.80 -4.90 -15.18
CA GLY A 256 -17.81 -3.88 -14.82
C GLY A 256 -16.85 -4.30 -13.73
N GLY A 257 -16.69 -3.45 -12.72
CA GLY A 257 -15.76 -3.65 -11.60
C GLY A 257 -16.39 -3.33 -10.25
N LEU A 258 -15.80 -3.88 -9.22
CA LEU A 258 -16.18 -3.62 -7.82
C LEU A 258 -14.89 -3.35 -7.02
N MET A 259 -14.83 -2.20 -6.37
CA MET A 259 -13.85 -1.91 -5.32
C MET A 259 -14.58 -1.96 -3.98
N ALA A 260 -13.97 -2.56 -2.98
CA ALA A 260 -14.48 -2.53 -1.61
C ALA A 260 -13.32 -2.47 -0.62
N PHE A 261 -13.54 -1.81 0.50
CA PHE A 261 -12.63 -1.87 1.64
C PHE A 261 -13.41 -1.90 2.95
N CYS A 262 -12.84 -2.57 3.94
CA CYS A 262 -13.33 -2.59 5.31
C CYS A 262 -12.17 -2.33 6.26
N ILE A 263 -12.28 -1.33 7.12
CA ILE A 263 -11.24 -0.91 8.06
C ILE A 263 -11.55 -1.49 9.43
N ARG A 264 -10.52 -2.05 10.10
CA ARG A 264 -10.65 -2.66 11.43
C ARG A 264 -10.27 -1.69 12.54
N ASN A 265 -11.03 -1.77 13.64
CA ASN A 265 -10.69 -1.09 14.89
C ASN A 265 -9.73 -1.92 15.76
N GLY A 266 -9.31 -1.36 16.90
CA GLY A 266 -8.41 -2.03 17.84
C GLY A 266 -8.93 -3.36 18.42
N LYS A 267 -10.18 -3.73 18.20
CA LYS A 267 -10.78 -5.02 18.59
C LYS A 267 -10.82 -6.02 17.43
N GLN A 268 -10.18 -5.71 16.31
CA GLN A 268 -10.18 -6.53 15.08
C GLN A 268 -11.57 -6.70 14.45
N SER A 269 -12.53 -5.88 14.82
CA SER A 269 -13.83 -5.82 14.14
C SER A 269 -13.82 -4.75 13.06
N TYR A 270 -14.56 -4.99 11.98
CA TYR A 270 -14.72 -3.98 10.93
C TYR A 270 -15.58 -2.83 11.46
N ASP A 271 -15.00 -1.63 11.45
CA ASP A 271 -15.58 -0.40 11.96
C ASP A 271 -16.22 0.43 10.85
N TYR A 272 -15.57 0.44 9.68
CA TYR A 272 -16.02 1.21 8.54
C TYR A 272 -15.77 0.44 7.25
N CYS A 273 -16.83 0.22 6.46
CA CYS A 273 -16.73 -0.36 5.13
C CYS A 273 -17.25 0.63 4.07
N SER A 274 -16.78 0.49 2.84
CA SER A 274 -17.35 1.18 1.68
C SER A 274 -17.07 0.39 0.41
N ALA A 275 -17.88 0.59 -0.61
CA ALA A 275 -17.67 -0.01 -1.91
C ALA A 275 -18.01 0.95 -3.06
N SER A 276 -17.48 0.65 -4.23
CA SER A 276 -17.81 1.33 -5.48
C SER A 276 -18.09 0.28 -6.56
N HIS A 277 -19.30 0.22 -7.05
CA HIS A 277 -19.62 -0.51 -8.28
C HIS A 277 -19.36 0.40 -9.48
N ILE A 278 -18.60 -0.09 -10.43
CA ILE A 278 -18.10 0.66 -11.57
C ILE A 278 -18.58 0.00 -12.85
N THR A 279 -19.40 0.68 -13.63
CA THR A 279 -19.80 0.15 -14.94
C THR A 279 -18.61 0.09 -15.90
N SER A 280 -18.69 -0.73 -16.95
CA SER A 280 -17.63 -0.79 -17.98
C SER A 280 -17.34 0.57 -18.66
N GLY A 281 -18.29 1.49 -18.64
CA GLY A 281 -18.13 2.88 -19.12
C GLY A 281 -17.55 3.85 -18.10
N GLY A 282 -17.20 3.40 -16.87
CA GLY A 282 -16.59 4.24 -15.84
C GLY A 282 -17.58 5.02 -14.96
N VAL A 283 -18.88 4.73 -15.03
CA VAL A 283 -19.86 5.32 -14.11
C VAL A 283 -19.76 4.61 -12.76
N VAL A 284 -19.59 5.39 -11.69
CA VAL A 284 -19.42 4.89 -10.32
C VAL A 284 -20.73 5.04 -9.54
N ARG A 285 -21.16 3.96 -8.92
CA ARG A 285 -22.14 3.96 -7.82
C ARG A 285 -21.40 3.72 -6.52
N ALA A 286 -21.25 4.76 -5.72
CA ALA A 286 -20.71 4.65 -4.37
C ALA A 286 -21.73 3.96 -3.45
N ILE A 287 -21.26 3.06 -2.60
CA ILE A 287 -22.07 2.28 -1.66
C ILE A 287 -21.56 2.57 -0.26
N ALA A 288 -22.47 3.05 0.59
CA ALA A 288 -22.14 3.57 1.91
C ALA A 288 -21.83 2.46 2.93
N ASN A 289 -21.27 2.86 4.06
CA ASN A 289 -20.83 1.94 5.11
C ASN A 289 -21.90 0.96 5.59
N ASN A 290 -23.14 1.39 5.78
CA ASN A 290 -24.20 0.52 6.30
C ASN A 290 -24.66 -0.57 5.30
N ASP A 291 -24.31 -0.42 4.04
CA ASP A 291 -24.75 -1.25 2.92
C ASP A 291 -23.63 -2.20 2.44
N VAL A 292 -22.52 -2.24 3.19
CA VAL A 292 -21.35 -3.09 2.92
C VAL A 292 -20.96 -3.82 4.19
N THR A 293 -20.87 -5.15 4.13
CA THR A 293 -20.35 -5.97 5.23
C THR A 293 -19.37 -7.01 4.73
N LEU A 294 -18.34 -7.28 5.53
CA LEU A 294 -17.32 -8.27 5.24
C LEU A 294 -17.23 -9.28 6.38
N GLN A 295 -17.25 -10.56 6.04
CA GLN A 295 -17.06 -11.65 6.98
C GLN A 295 -15.92 -12.54 6.54
N VAL A 296 -14.96 -12.81 7.42
CA VAL A 296 -13.91 -13.80 7.19
C VAL A 296 -14.50 -15.20 7.35
N LEU A 297 -14.40 -16.03 6.30
CA LEU A 297 -14.87 -17.41 6.29
C LEU A 297 -13.78 -18.42 6.58
N LYS A 298 -12.52 -18.10 6.21
CA LYS A 298 -11.36 -18.97 6.41
C LYS A 298 -10.11 -18.16 6.56
N THR A 299 -9.24 -18.60 7.46
CA THR A 299 -7.88 -18.08 7.64
C THR A 299 -6.85 -19.16 7.31
N SER A 300 -5.63 -18.74 6.99
CA SER A 300 -4.44 -19.59 6.87
C SER A 300 -3.43 -19.14 7.89
N GLU A 301 -2.97 -20.08 8.72
CA GLU A 301 -1.87 -19.83 9.65
C GLU A 301 -0.55 -20.00 8.89
N LEU A 302 0.21 -18.91 8.84
CA LEU A 302 1.48 -18.86 8.14
C LEU A 302 2.59 -18.62 9.15
N THR A 303 3.52 -19.57 9.22
CA THR A 303 4.70 -19.43 10.08
C THR A 303 5.66 -18.42 9.46
N THR A 304 6.04 -17.39 10.22
CA THR A 304 7.11 -16.48 9.83
C THR A 304 8.40 -16.93 10.53
N GLN A 305 9.38 -17.29 9.74
CA GLN A 305 10.73 -17.62 10.22
C GLN A 305 11.71 -16.64 9.57
N THR A 306 12.30 -15.76 10.36
CA THR A 306 13.48 -15.00 9.94
C THR A 306 14.68 -15.52 10.74
N ALA A 307 15.88 -15.42 10.20
CA ALA A 307 17.11 -15.85 10.87
C ALA A 307 17.38 -15.17 12.23
N GLN A 308 16.62 -14.14 12.56
CA GLN A 308 16.84 -13.25 13.71
C GLN A 308 15.65 -13.14 14.67
N THR A 309 14.51 -13.76 14.38
CA THR A 309 13.30 -13.65 15.23
C THR A 309 12.75 -15.02 15.61
N THR A 310 12.13 -15.10 16.78
CA THR A 310 11.35 -16.27 17.17
C THR A 310 10.24 -16.49 16.14
N PRO A 311 10.01 -17.73 15.67
CA PRO A 311 8.91 -18.02 14.76
C PRO A 311 7.59 -17.51 15.33
N SER A 312 6.89 -16.69 14.60
CA SER A 312 5.55 -16.22 14.95
C SER A 312 4.55 -16.74 13.93
N ASN A 313 3.47 -17.34 14.40
CA ASN A 313 2.36 -17.70 13.55
C ASN A 313 1.45 -16.49 13.40
N LYS A 314 1.29 -16.02 12.18
CA LYS A 314 0.30 -15.00 11.84
C LYS A 314 -0.83 -15.64 11.05
N SER A 315 -2.05 -15.30 11.42
CA SER A 315 -3.25 -15.77 10.75
C SER A 315 -3.74 -14.70 9.79
N TYR A 316 -3.81 -15.04 8.51
CA TYR A 316 -4.33 -14.15 7.47
C TYR A 316 -5.63 -14.70 6.92
N PRO A 317 -6.65 -13.88 6.73
CA PRO A 317 -7.83 -14.25 5.95
C PRO A 317 -7.43 -14.68 4.54
N ILE A 318 -8.06 -15.74 4.05
CA ILE A 318 -7.88 -16.25 2.69
C ILE A 318 -9.21 -16.54 1.98
N LYS A 319 -10.33 -16.41 2.71
CA LYS A 319 -11.66 -16.51 2.15
C LYS A 319 -12.63 -15.63 2.93
N TRP A 320 -13.46 -14.91 2.19
CA TRP A 320 -14.42 -13.94 2.74
C TRP A 320 -15.78 -14.09 2.09
N GLN A 321 -16.79 -13.62 2.80
CA GLN A 321 -18.08 -13.25 2.24
C GLN A 321 -18.22 -11.73 2.30
N LEU A 322 -18.35 -11.10 1.16
CA LEU A 322 -18.64 -9.68 1.01
C LEU A 322 -20.11 -9.53 0.62
N ASN A 323 -20.86 -8.77 1.41
CA ASN A 323 -22.22 -8.37 1.06
C ASN A 323 -22.20 -6.88 0.71
N VAL A 324 -22.76 -6.55 -0.44
CA VAL A 324 -22.84 -5.20 -0.98
C VAL A 324 -24.26 -5.00 -1.48
N GLU A 325 -24.88 -3.88 -1.11
CA GLU A 325 -26.24 -3.55 -1.56
C GLU A 325 -26.38 -3.65 -3.08
N GLY A 326 -27.43 -4.34 -3.52
CA GLY A 326 -27.73 -4.57 -4.93
C GLY A 326 -27.02 -5.77 -5.55
N PHE A 327 -26.32 -6.59 -4.76
CA PHE A 327 -25.72 -7.84 -5.19
C PHE A 327 -26.11 -8.99 -4.25
N GLU A 328 -26.25 -10.19 -4.80
CA GLU A 328 -26.24 -11.41 -4.00
C GLU A 328 -24.88 -11.55 -3.31
N PRO A 329 -24.79 -12.32 -2.20
CA PRO A 329 -23.54 -12.51 -1.48
C PRO A 329 -22.37 -12.92 -2.40
N ILE A 330 -21.23 -12.26 -2.22
CA ILE A 330 -20.02 -12.45 -3.01
C ILE A 330 -19.03 -13.24 -2.17
N THR A 331 -18.64 -14.41 -2.64
CA THR A 331 -17.54 -15.16 -2.02
C THR A 331 -16.22 -14.76 -2.68
N ILE A 332 -15.25 -14.31 -1.89
CA ILE A 332 -13.89 -13.96 -2.30
C ILE A 332 -12.95 -15.05 -1.80
N GLU A 333 -12.02 -15.51 -2.63
CA GLU A 333 -11.04 -16.52 -2.26
C GLU A 333 -9.66 -16.17 -2.83
N ALA A 334 -8.62 -16.21 -1.97
CA ALA A 334 -7.23 -16.03 -2.37
C ALA A 334 -6.79 -17.16 -3.31
N ARG A 335 -6.05 -16.84 -4.39
CA ARG A 335 -5.46 -17.85 -5.28
C ARG A 335 -4.24 -18.50 -4.65
N ASN A 336 -3.37 -17.70 -4.03
CA ASN A 336 -2.25 -18.16 -3.24
C ASN A 336 -2.47 -17.78 -1.77
N PRO A 337 -2.62 -18.74 -0.85
CA PRO A 337 -2.80 -18.45 0.57
C PRO A 337 -1.63 -17.68 1.21
N ASP A 338 -0.41 -17.88 0.72
CA ASP A 338 0.77 -17.14 1.17
C ASP A 338 1.21 -16.11 0.13
N SER A 339 0.57 -14.96 0.20
CA SER A 339 0.93 -13.77 -0.60
C SER A 339 1.42 -12.65 0.31
N ARG A 340 2.24 -12.99 1.33
CA ARG A 340 2.80 -12.00 2.26
C ARG A 340 3.94 -11.23 1.62
N ASN A 341 3.84 -9.92 1.62
CA ASN A 341 4.95 -9.01 1.43
C ASN A 341 5.75 -8.94 2.74
N GLN A 342 6.79 -9.77 2.88
CA GLN A 342 7.66 -9.83 4.07
C GLN A 342 8.73 -8.73 3.96
N LEU A 343 8.29 -7.48 3.89
CA LEU A 343 9.08 -6.28 3.72
C LEU A 343 9.24 -5.55 5.07
N SER A 344 9.91 -4.40 5.08
CA SER A 344 10.04 -3.55 6.26
C SER A 344 8.68 -3.13 6.82
N ILE A 345 7.70 -2.96 5.93
CA ILE A 345 6.29 -2.79 6.25
C ILE A 345 5.56 -4.04 5.78
N PRO A 346 5.31 -5.02 6.66
CA PRO A 346 4.72 -6.29 6.26
C PRO A 346 3.20 -6.17 6.08
N TYR A 347 2.69 -6.75 5.00
CA TYR A 347 1.26 -6.90 4.71
C TYR A 347 1.04 -8.12 3.81
N TRP A 348 -0.21 -8.52 3.61
CA TRP A 348 -0.56 -9.58 2.67
C TRP A 348 -1.18 -8.96 1.43
N GLU A 349 -0.74 -9.38 0.25
CA GLU A 349 -1.27 -8.88 -1.00
C GLU A 349 -1.26 -9.94 -2.09
N GLY A 350 -2.42 -10.30 -2.60
CA GLY A 350 -2.52 -11.40 -3.53
C GLY A 350 -3.70 -11.36 -4.46
N ARG A 351 -3.57 -12.16 -5.53
CA ARG A 351 -4.65 -12.39 -6.47
C ARG A 351 -5.81 -13.12 -5.81
N ILE A 352 -7.01 -12.71 -6.17
CA ILE A 352 -8.26 -13.33 -5.72
C ILE A 352 -9.13 -13.76 -6.90
N LYS A 353 -10.05 -14.67 -6.64
CA LYS A 353 -11.20 -14.99 -7.48
C LYS A 353 -12.49 -14.75 -6.69
N THR A 354 -13.54 -14.41 -7.38
CA THR A 354 -14.86 -14.20 -6.76
C THR A 354 -15.94 -15.03 -7.41
N GLN A 355 -17.00 -15.34 -6.65
CA GLN A 355 -18.17 -16.11 -7.07
C GLN A 355 -19.43 -15.54 -6.41
N GLY A 356 -20.60 -15.97 -6.84
CA GLY A 356 -21.89 -15.48 -6.36
C GLY A 356 -22.34 -14.24 -7.11
N GLY A 357 -22.77 -13.20 -6.39
CA GLY A 357 -23.36 -11.99 -6.97
C GLY A 357 -22.42 -11.18 -7.88
N PHE A 358 -21.10 -11.37 -7.74
CA PHE A 358 -20.10 -10.74 -8.60
C PHE A 358 -18.97 -11.74 -8.89
N LYS A 359 -19.04 -12.40 -10.06
CA LYS A 359 -18.04 -13.36 -10.49
C LYS A 359 -16.92 -12.68 -11.24
N GLY A 360 -15.66 -12.90 -10.80
CA GLY A 360 -14.53 -12.25 -11.42
C GLY A 360 -13.18 -12.62 -10.79
N LYS A 361 -12.17 -11.81 -11.12
CA LYS A 361 -10.81 -11.89 -10.61
C LYS A 361 -10.34 -10.50 -10.14
N GLY A 362 -9.36 -10.47 -9.28
CA GLY A 362 -8.85 -9.21 -8.75
C GLY A 362 -7.67 -9.37 -7.82
N TYR A 363 -7.54 -8.41 -6.92
CA TYR A 363 -6.54 -8.38 -5.86
C TYR A 363 -7.19 -8.08 -4.51
N ALA A 364 -6.58 -8.58 -3.45
CA ALA A 364 -6.86 -8.18 -2.08
C ALA A 364 -5.56 -7.72 -1.41
N GLU A 365 -5.67 -6.67 -0.61
CA GLU A 365 -4.62 -6.16 0.25
C GLU A 365 -5.09 -6.18 1.70
N LEU A 366 -4.28 -6.76 2.60
CA LEU A 366 -4.61 -6.93 4.01
C LEU A 366 -3.49 -6.30 4.84
N VAL A 367 -3.82 -5.27 5.59
CA VAL A 367 -2.88 -4.56 6.46
C VAL A 367 -3.28 -4.71 7.92
N GLY A 368 -2.32 -4.88 8.82
CA GLY A 368 -2.56 -4.89 10.28
C GLY A 368 -2.95 -6.25 10.87
N TYR A 369 -2.48 -7.34 10.27
CA TYR A 369 -2.60 -8.71 10.80
C TYR A 369 -1.36 -9.17 11.55
#